data_d9ce706100c54bf55bd1a75fa561bfca
#
_entry.id   d9ce706100c54bf55bd1a75fa561bfca
#
_cell.length_a   1.000
_cell.length_b   1.000
_cell.length_c   1.000
_cell.angle_alpha   90.00
_cell.angle_beta   90.00
_cell.angle_gamma   90.00
#
_symmetry.space_group_name_H-M   'P 1'
#
loop_
_entity.id
_entity.type
_entity.pdbx_description
1 polymer ?
#
loop_
_entity_poly.entity_id
_entity_poly.type
_entity_poly.pdbx_seq_one_letter_code
_entity_poly.pdbx_strand_id
1 'polypeptide(L)'
;MPTKNFSSIGGYAVDATEVMNTDRALKNISAMHMVSNHFTDANKDIFILKRQTDAANNTQQLSLDGTTPLAGNTPPLANDSVSFASATVFGQETTTNIYVYAAKFDLVITTTAGGVPTVASERKIIVRNNPPGQETWNVVPFATQIGSAPFFTFQVSSVTTSSTVKWVGNLELTVVS
;
A
#
# COMPACT_ATOMS: atom_id res chain seq x y z
N MET A 1 -15.64 25.60 26.64
CA MET A 1 -15.24 26.29 25.40
C MET A 1 -16.25 25.93 24.33
N PRO A 2 -16.83 26.87 23.57
CA PRO A 2 -17.73 26.50 22.49
C PRO A 2 -16.92 25.79 21.39
N THR A 3 -17.34 24.60 21.03
CA THR A 3 -16.83 23.88 19.85
C THR A 3 -17.18 24.68 18.61
N LYS A 4 -16.18 25.20 17.92
CA LYS A 4 -16.37 25.85 16.62
C LYS A 4 -16.61 24.75 15.59
N ASN A 5 -17.82 24.62 15.09
CA ASN A 5 -18.08 23.82 13.91
C ASN A 5 -17.41 24.45 12.70
N PHE A 6 -16.53 23.72 12.07
CA PHE A 6 -15.95 24.12 10.79
C PHE A 6 -16.95 23.80 9.67
N SER A 7 -17.40 24.81 8.95
CA SER A 7 -18.27 24.65 7.79
C SER A 7 -17.53 25.16 6.54
N SER A 8 -17.36 24.29 5.56
CA SER A 8 -16.81 24.65 4.26
C SER A 8 -17.84 24.40 3.16
N ILE A 9 -18.14 25.41 2.35
CA ILE A 9 -19.08 25.33 1.24
C ILE A 9 -18.38 24.84 -0.05
N GLY A 10 -17.08 24.96 -0.14
CA GLY A 10 -16.28 24.66 -1.34
C GLY A 10 -15.34 23.47 -1.23
N GLY A 11 -15.49 22.62 -0.19
CA GLY A 11 -14.53 21.56 0.09
C GLY A 11 -13.41 22.01 1.04
N TYR A 12 -12.47 21.11 1.34
CA TYR A 12 -11.32 21.36 2.20
C TYR A 12 -10.04 21.01 1.45
N ALA A 13 -9.06 21.91 1.46
CA ALA A 13 -7.77 21.70 0.81
C ALA A 13 -6.62 21.95 1.81
N VAL A 14 -5.55 21.17 1.66
CA VAL A 14 -4.27 21.37 2.34
C VAL A 14 -3.21 21.61 1.25
N ASP A 15 -2.44 22.69 1.39
CA ASP A 15 -1.42 23.08 0.41
C ASP A 15 -1.92 23.11 -1.05
N ALA A 16 -3.10 23.72 -1.27
CA ALA A 16 -3.80 23.79 -2.54
C ALA A 16 -4.26 22.43 -3.12
N THR A 17 -4.13 21.34 -2.37
CA THR A 17 -4.65 20.02 -2.77
C THR A 17 -6.01 19.80 -2.12
N GLU A 18 -7.05 19.57 -2.95
CA GLU A 18 -8.38 19.28 -2.46
C GLU A 18 -8.40 17.90 -1.79
N VAL A 19 -8.68 17.84 -0.49
CA VAL A 19 -8.80 16.59 0.29
C VAL A 19 -10.25 16.21 0.56
N MET A 20 -11.19 17.15 0.45
CA MET A 20 -12.63 16.92 0.51
C MET A 20 -13.33 17.78 -0.53
N ASN A 21 -14.04 17.17 -1.47
CA ASN A 21 -14.77 17.90 -2.51
C ASN A 21 -16.15 18.39 -2.03
N THR A 22 -16.86 19.11 -2.91
CA THR A 22 -18.22 19.60 -2.66
C THR A 22 -19.24 18.49 -2.43
N ASP A 23 -18.99 17.27 -2.93
CA ASP A 23 -19.85 16.08 -2.73
C ASP A 23 -19.52 15.34 -1.41
N ARG A 24 -18.68 15.91 -0.55
CA ARG A 24 -18.20 15.33 0.71
C ARG A 24 -17.38 14.06 0.54
N ALA A 25 -16.84 13.82 -0.63
CA ALA A 25 -15.92 12.71 -0.89
C ALA A 25 -14.48 13.10 -0.52
N LEU A 26 -13.76 12.20 0.16
CA LEU A 26 -12.34 12.36 0.42
C LEU A 26 -11.55 12.11 -0.88
N LYS A 27 -10.65 13.01 -1.21
CA LYS A 27 -9.77 12.94 -2.38
C LYS A 27 -8.31 13.06 -1.97
N ASN A 28 -7.42 12.54 -2.81
CA ASN A 28 -5.97 12.65 -2.62
C ASN A 28 -5.48 12.07 -1.28
N ILE A 29 -6.21 11.09 -0.74
CA ILE A 29 -5.84 10.37 0.48
C ILE A 29 -5.14 9.08 0.08
N SER A 30 -3.85 8.97 0.39
CA SER A 30 -3.05 7.74 0.17
C SER A 30 -2.91 6.89 1.43
N ALA A 31 -3.17 7.47 2.62
CA ALA A 31 -3.12 6.78 3.90
C ALA A 31 -4.16 7.35 4.88
N MET A 32 -4.67 6.48 5.76
CA MET A 32 -5.53 6.84 6.88
C MET A 32 -5.02 6.13 8.13
N HIS A 33 -4.82 6.88 9.20
CA HIS A 33 -4.36 6.38 10.49
C HIS A 33 -5.48 6.46 11.54
N MET A 34 -5.78 5.33 12.20
CA MET A 34 -6.80 5.22 13.24
C MET A 34 -6.18 4.69 14.52
N VAL A 35 -6.31 5.44 15.60
CA VAL A 35 -5.78 5.10 16.93
C VAL A 35 -6.94 4.88 17.91
N SER A 36 -6.82 3.86 18.75
CA SER A 36 -7.75 3.63 19.85
C SER A 36 -7.34 4.45 21.08
N ASN A 37 -8.31 5.13 21.69
CA ASN A 37 -8.06 5.83 22.97
C ASN A 37 -7.90 4.87 24.17
N HIS A 38 -8.28 3.60 24.02
CA HIS A 38 -8.19 2.59 25.07
C HIS A 38 -6.90 1.76 25.03
N PHE A 39 -6.33 1.60 23.82
CA PHE A 39 -5.10 0.87 23.56
C PHE A 39 -4.18 1.79 22.78
N THR A 40 -3.31 2.51 23.46
CA THR A 40 -2.38 3.48 22.85
C THR A 40 -1.26 2.80 22.07
N ASP A 41 -1.06 1.51 22.30
CA ASP A 41 -0.11 0.61 21.65
C ASP A 41 -0.72 -0.17 20.46
N ALA A 42 -2.00 0.07 20.13
CA ALA A 42 -2.67 -0.55 19.01
C ALA A 42 -3.26 0.49 18.06
N ASN A 43 -2.94 0.35 16.78
CA ASN A 43 -3.46 1.20 15.72
C ASN A 43 -3.85 0.41 14.48
N LYS A 44 -4.70 1.01 13.64
CA LYS A 44 -5.04 0.52 12.32
C LYS A 44 -4.78 1.58 11.28
N ASP A 45 -4.02 1.21 10.26
CA ASP A 45 -3.71 2.05 9.12
C ASP A 45 -4.28 1.46 7.83
N ILE A 46 -4.72 2.33 6.94
CA ILE A 46 -5.16 1.97 5.59
C ILE A 46 -4.31 2.75 4.59
N PHE A 47 -3.73 2.03 3.64
CA PHE A 47 -2.84 2.60 2.62
C PHE A 47 -3.30 2.23 1.22
N ILE A 48 -3.16 3.18 0.29
CA ILE A 48 -3.28 2.94 -1.15
C ILE A 48 -1.89 3.02 -1.75
N LEU A 49 -1.38 1.87 -2.15
CA LEU A 49 -0.06 1.72 -2.76
C LEU A 49 -0.18 1.65 -4.27
N LYS A 50 0.80 2.15 -4.99
CA LYS A 50 0.80 2.15 -6.46
C LYS A 50 2.20 2.05 -7.03
N ARG A 51 2.30 1.54 -8.25
CA ARG A 51 3.52 1.49 -9.06
C ARG A 51 3.19 1.13 -10.50
N GLN A 52 4.16 1.37 -11.38
CA GLN A 52 4.14 0.91 -12.76
C GLN A 52 5.35 0.03 -13.03
N THR A 53 5.15 -1.04 -13.77
CA THR A 53 6.21 -1.87 -14.36
C THR A 53 6.14 -1.80 -15.87
N ASP A 54 7.27 -1.99 -16.53
CA ASP A 54 7.45 -2.04 -17.98
C ASP A 54 8.64 -2.96 -18.34
N ALA A 55 8.98 -3.04 -19.62
CA ALA A 55 10.08 -3.88 -20.09
C ALA A 55 11.44 -3.54 -19.45
N ALA A 56 11.69 -2.26 -19.17
CA ALA A 56 12.95 -1.79 -18.57
C ALA A 56 12.95 -1.93 -17.04
N ASN A 57 11.77 -1.77 -16.42
CA ASN A 57 11.58 -1.79 -14.97
C ASN A 57 10.53 -2.86 -14.61
N ASN A 58 10.84 -4.12 -14.94
CA ASN A 58 9.90 -5.23 -14.84
C ASN A 58 9.65 -5.73 -13.40
N THR A 59 10.43 -5.28 -12.43
CA THR A 59 10.27 -5.60 -11.01
C THR A 59 10.39 -4.34 -10.20
N GLN A 60 9.34 -4.00 -9.45
CA GLN A 60 9.22 -2.76 -8.70
C GLN A 60 8.54 -3.01 -7.35
N GLN A 61 8.76 -2.12 -6.38
CA GLN A 61 8.05 -2.11 -5.11
C GLN A 61 6.97 -1.03 -5.12
N LEU A 62 5.81 -1.34 -4.57
CA LEU A 62 4.72 -0.38 -4.44
C LEU A 62 5.07 0.71 -3.42
N SER A 63 4.57 1.93 -3.63
CA SER A 63 4.72 3.05 -2.70
C SER A 63 3.45 3.91 -2.68
N LEU A 64 3.34 4.83 -1.73
CA LEU A 64 2.16 5.71 -1.59
C LEU A 64 2.01 6.69 -2.76
N ASP A 65 3.13 7.13 -3.34
CA ASP A 65 3.18 8.09 -4.44
C ASP A 65 3.48 7.48 -5.81
N GLY A 66 3.80 6.19 -5.86
CA GLY A 66 4.15 5.47 -7.09
C GLY A 66 5.60 5.64 -7.53
N THR A 67 6.47 6.24 -6.72
CA THR A 67 7.91 6.39 -6.98
C THR A 67 8.73 5.30 -6.30
N THR A 68 10.05 5.38 -6.34
CA THR A 68 10.94 4.45 -5.63
C THR A 68 10.69 4.54 -4.12
N PRO A 69 10.55 3.41 -3.40
CA PRO A 69 10.33 3.39 -1.97
C PRO A 69 11.38 4.17 -1.18
N LEU A 70 10.89 5.02 -0.30
CA LEU A 70 11.64 5.81 0.67
C LEU A 70 10.91 5.73 2.01
N ALA A 71 11.58 6.08 3.11
CA ALA A 71 10.96 6.05 4.45
C ALA A 71 9.68 6.90 4.56
N GLY A 72 9.54 7.97 3.76
CA GLY A 72 8.36 8.85 3.81
C GLY A 72 7.22 8.46 2.87
N ASN A 73 7.41 7.48 1.95
CA ASN A 73 6.38 7.09 0.98
C ASN A 73 6.05 5.59 1.01
N THR A 74 6.36 4.92 2.10
CA THR A 74 6.05 3.51 2.34
C THR A 74 5.28 3.35 3.66
N PRO A 75 4.42 2.31 3.80
CA PRO A 75 3.77 1.99 5.06
C PRO A 75 4.79 1.69 6.16
N PRO A 76 4.89 2.52 7.20
CA PRO A 76 5.84 2.30 8.28
C PRO A 76 5.41 1.13 9.16
N LEU A 77 6.37 0.46 9.76
CA LEU A 77 6.17 -0.51 10.83
C LEU A 77 6.75 0.07 12.14
N ALA A 78 6.17 -0.28 13.27
CA ALA A 78 6.73 0.05 14.55
C ALA A 78 7.85 -0.94 14.90
N ASN A 79 8.87 -0.47 15.64
CA ASN A 79 9.85 -1.37 16.27
C ASN A 79 9.18 -2.19 17.38
N ASP A 80 9.71 -3.38 17.65
CA ASP A 80 9.23 -4.29 18.69
C ASP A 80 7.72 -4.54 18.61
N SER A 81 7.23 -4.86 17.41
CA SER A 81 5.80 -4.96 17.14
C SER A 81 5.41 -6.23 16.38
N VAL A 82 4.13 -6.56 16.47
CA VAL A 82 3.47 -7.54 15.64
C VAL A 82 2.39 -6.82 14.84
N SER A 83 2.41 -7.01 13.52
CA SER A 83 1.45 -6.41 12.62
C SER A 83 0.68 -7.51 11.89
N PHE A 84 -0.65 -7.35 11.81
CA PHE A 84 -1.49 -8.12 10.89
C PHE A 84 -1.78 -7.25 9.66
N ALA A 85 -1.43 -7.75 8.49
CA ALA A 85 -1.67 -7.07 7.22
C ALA A 85 -2.70 -7.84 6.39
N SER A 86 -3.77 -7.16 5.97
CA SER A 86 -4.72 -7.66 4.98
C SER A 86 -4.66 -6.78 3.75
N ALA A 87 -4.52 -7.38 2.57
CA ALA A 87 -4.34 -6.60 1.35
C ALA A 87 -5.01 -7.22 0.12
N THR A 88 -5.34 -6.35 -0.83
CA THR A 88 -5.68 -6.73 -2.20
C THR A 88 -4.75 -5.99 -3.14
N VAL A 89 -4.02 -6.72 -3.98
CA VAL A 89 -3.15 -6.13 -5.01
C VAL A 89 -3.73 -6.47 -6.38
N PHE A 90 -3.86 -5.44 -7.21
CA PHE A 90 -4.39 -5.50 -8.56
C PHE A 90 -3.37 -4.93 -9.54
N GLY A 91 -3.15 -5.65 -10.66
CA GLY A 91 -2.34 -5.20 -11.80
C GLY A 91 -3.16 -5.21 -13.07
N GLN A 92 -3.01 -4.18 -13.91
CA GLN A 92 -3.71 -4.04 -15.17
C GLN A 92 -2.77 -3.53 -16.26
N GLU A 93 -2.77 -4.21 -17.39
CA GLU A 93 -2.12 -3.76 -18.61
C GLU A 93 -2.81 -2.50 -19.14
N THR A 94 -2.03 -1.53 -19.64
CA THR A 94 -2.55 -0.19 -19.94
C THR A 94 -3.08 -0.02 -21.37
N THR A 95 -2.73 -0.92 -22.30
CA THR A 95 -3.09 -0.77 -23.72
C THR A 95 -4.47 -1.34 -24.01
N THR A 96 -4.75 -2.55 -23.55
CA THR A 96 -6.00 -3.25 -23.89
C THR A 96 -6.99 -3.36 -22.74
N ASN A 97 -6.51 -3.20 -21.48
CA ASN A 97 -7.27 -3.33 -20.25
C ASN A 97 -7.92 -4.72 -20.00
N ILE A 98 -7.60 -5.74 -20.81
CA ILE A 98 -8.15 -7.10 -20.66
C ILE A 98 -7.23 -8.03 -19.89
N TYR A 99 -5.95 -7.70 -19.80
CA TYR A 99 -4.97 -8.48 -19.06
C TYR A 99 -4.84 -7.94 -17.64
N VAL A 100 -5.10 -8.82 -16.67
CA VAL A 100 -5.20 -8.44 -15.27
C VAL A 100 -4.57 -9.47 -14.35
N TYR A 101 -4.06 -8.99 -13.23
CA TYR A 101 -3.67 -9.78 -12.07
C TYR A 101 -4.44 -9.27 -10.85
N ALA A 102 -4.92 -10.17 -10.02
CA ALA A 102 -5.52 -9.82 -8.74
C ALA A 102 -5.20 -10.89 -7.69
N ALA A 103 -4.72 -10.47 -6.54
CA ALA A 103 -4.46 -11.37 -5.41
C ALA A 103 -4.88 -10.72 -4.08
N LYS A 104 -5.29 -11.56 -3.13
CA LYS A 104 -5.53 -11.20 -1.74
C LYS A 104 -4.44 -11.78 -0.87
N PHE A 105 -4.09 -11.06 0.19
CA PHE A 105 -3.07 -11.45 1.14
C PHE A 105 -3.57 -11.26 2.56
N ASP A 106 -3.26 -12.22 3.44
CA ASP A 106 -3.35 -12.11 4.89
C ASP A 106 -1.98 -12.49 5.45
N LEU A 107 -1.37 -11.61 6.23
CA LEU A 107 0.03 -11.70 6.64
C LEU A 107 0.18 -11.40 8.12
N VAL A 108 1.14 -12.04 8.76
CA VAL A 108 1.68 -11.63 10.04
C VAL A 108 3.12 -11.16 9.82
N ILE A 109 3.41 -9.95 10.27
CA ILE A 109 4.73 -9.33 10.18
C ILE A 109 5.21 -9.08 11.61
N THR A 110 6.41 -9.53 11.93
CA THR A 110 7.07 -9.24 13.20
C THR A 110 8.21 -8.27 12.95
N THR A 111 8.35 -7.28 13.82
CA THR A 111 9.46 -6.32 13.75
C THR A 111 10.22 -6.37 15.07
N THR A 112 11.52 -6.61 15.01
CA THR A 112 12.38 -6.65 16.21
C THR A 112 12.56 -5.26 16.84
N ALA A 113 13.05 -5.18 18.06
CA ALA A 113 13.44 -3.92 18.72
C ALA A 113 14.50 -3.13 17.91
N GLY A 114 15.33 -3.81 17.12
CA GLY A 114 16.28 -3.19 16.19
C GLY A 114 15.66 -2.76 14.85
N GLY A 115 14.33 -2.87 14.70
CA GLY A 115 13.62 -2.44 13.50
C GLY A 115 13.73 -3.40 12.32
N VAL A 116 14.14 -4.67 12.51
CA VAL A 116 14.23 -5.64 11.42
C VAL A 116 12.88 -6.32 11.24
N PRO A 117 12.14 -6.05 10.13
CA PRO A 117 10.85 -6.66 9.88
C PRO A 117 11.02 -8.02 9.18
N THR A 118 10.12 -8.95 9.49
CA THR A 118 10.05 -10.28 8.87
C THR A 118 8.60 -10.67 8.63
N VAL A 119 8.27 -11.16 7.44
CA VAL A 119 6.99 -11.80 7.17
C VAL A 119 6.99 -13.19 7.82
N ALA A 120 6.33 -13.30 8.97
CA ALA A 120 6.32 -14.51 9.78
C ALA A 120 5.31 -15.55 9.29
N SER A 121 4.23 -15.09 8.65
CA SER A 121 3.19 -15.95 8.06
C SER A 121 2.56 -15.27 6.86
N GLU A 122 2.20 -16.05 5.84
CA GLU A 122 1.58 -15.58 4.61
C GLU A 122 0.47 -16.52 4.16
N ARG A 123 -0.68 -15.94 3.80
CA ARG A 123 -1.70 -16.57 3.00
C ARG A 123 -1.94 -15.72 1.75
N LYS A 124 -1.69 -16.29 0.58
CA LYS A 124 -1.93 -15.65 -0.72
C LYS A 124 -3.04 -16.39 -1.47
N ILE A 125 -4.01 -15.66 -1.96
CA ILE A 125 -5.09 -16.18 -2.82
C ILE A 125 -5.04 -15.43 -4.14
N ILE A 126 -4.68 -16.11 -5.21
CA ILE A 126 -4.75 -15.56 -6.57
C ILE A 126 -6.19 -15.61 -7.03
N VAL A 127 -6.81 -14.46 -7.22
CA VAL A 127 -8.19 -14.31 -7.69
C VAL A 127 -8.23 -14.35 -9.23
N ARG A 128 -7.26 -13.69 -9.86
CA ARG A 128 -7.09 -13.68 -11.31
C ARG A 128 -5.62 -13.57 -11.66
N ASN A 129 -5.17 -14.34 -12.64
CA ASN A 129 -3.85 -14.21 -13.24
C ASN A 129 -4.00 -14.48 -14.74
N ASN A 130 -4.02 -13.40 -15.51
CA ASN A 130 -4.24 -13.44 -16.95
C ASN A 130 -3.32 -12.42 -17.63
N PRO A 131 -1.99 -12.65 -17.65
CA PRO A 131 -1.05 -11.81 -18.40
C PRO A 131 -1.16 -12.10 -19.91
N PRO A 132 -0.69 -11.19 -20.77
CA PRO A 132 -0.64 -11.41 -22.22
C PRO A 132 0.45 -12.42 -22.59
N GLY A 133 0.16 -13.28 -23.57
CA GLY A 133 1.14 -14.17 -24.20
C GLY A 133 1.93 -15.04 -23.22
N GLN A 134 3.23 -14.88 -23.20
CA GLN A 134 4.17 -15.61 -22.34
C GLN A 134 4.65 -14.79 -21.13
N GLU A 135 4.02 -13.67 -20.84
CA GLU A 135 4.38 -12.84 -19.70
C GLU A 135 4.07 -13.54 -18.37
N THR A 136 4.88 -13.26 -17.36
CA THR A 136 4.66 -13.75 -16.01
C THR A 136 4.50 -12.57 -15.07
N TRP A 137 3.32 -12.47 -14.46
CA TRP A 137 3.03 -11.44 -13.47
C TRP A 137 2.96 -12.05 -12.08
N ASN A 138 3.58 -11.37 -11.13
CA ASN A 138 3.59 -11.85 -9.75
C ASN A 138 3.60 -10.68 -8.75
N VAL A 139 3.13 -11.00 -7.55
CA VAL A 139 3.18 -10.11 -6.38
C VAL A 139 3.69 -10.92 -5.20
N VAL A 140 4.65 -10.38 -4.48
CA VAL A 140 5.17 -10.96 -3.24
C VAL A 140 5.21 -9.92 -2.13
N PRO A 141 4.96 -10.30 -0.87
CA PRO A 141 5.17 -9.43 0.28
C PRO A 141 6.63 -9.03 0.39
N PHE A 142 6.89 -7.78 0.78
CA PHE A 142 8.23 -7.25 0.93
C PHE A 142 8.32 -6.41 2.20
N ALA A 143 9.12 -6.88 3.16
CA ALA A 143 9.38 -6.21 4.41
C ALA A 143 10.89 -5.97 4.54
N THR A 144 11.30 -4.74 4.80
CA THR A 144 12.72 -4.36 4.94
C THR A 144 12.85 -3.03 5.69
N GLN A 145 14.08 -2.51 5.77
CA GLN A 145 14.40 -1.21 6.35
C GLN A 145 14.97 -0.26 5.30
N ILE A 146 14.67 1.03 5.44
CA ILE A 146 15.40 2.11 4.78
C ILE A 146 16.13 2.90 5.87
N GLY A 147 17.44 2.74 5.95
CA GLY A 147 18.21 3.18 7.12
C GLY A 147 17.79 2.36 8.36
N SER A 148 17.25 3.02 9.39
CA SER A 148 16.69 2.37 10.59
C SER A 148 15.15 2.32 10.61
N ALA A 149 14.49 2.77 9.53
CA ALA A 149 13.03 2.82 9.45
C ALA A 149 12.49 1.52 8.83
N PRO A 150 11.83 0.64 9.59
CA PRO A 150 11.19 -0.55 9.04
C PRO A 150 9.93 -0.17 8.27
N PHE A 151 9.68 -0.89 7.15
CA PHE A 151 8.49 -0.71 6.36
C PHE A 151 8.02 -2.01 5.72
N PHE A 152 6.77 -2.01 5.32
CA PHE A 152 6.15 -3.10 4.56
C PHE A 152 5.58 -2.59 3.25
N THR A 153 5.69 -3.40 2.20
CA THR A 153 5.04 -3.16 0.92
C THR A 153 4.89 -4.47 0.15
N PHE A 154 4.53 -4.38 -1.11
CA PHE A 154 4.55 -5.50 -2.05
C PHE A 154 5.55 -5.22 -3.17
N GLN A 155 6.32 -6.24 -3.51
CA GLN A 155 7.09 -6.25 -4.75
C GLN A 155 6.23 -6.86 -5.85
N VAL A 156 6.09 -6.15 -6.95
CA VAL A 156 5.33 -6.55 -8.13
C VAL A 156 6.28 -6.79 -9.29
N SER A 157 5.96 -7.76 -10.14
CA SER A 157 6.77 -8.05 -11.31
C SER A 157 5.90 -8.39 -12.53
N SER A 158 6.39 -7.98 -13.71
CA SER A 158 5.85 -8.31 -15.03
C SER A 158 7.00 -8.73 -15.94
N VAL A 159 7.47 -9.98 -15.76
CA VAL A 159 8.65 -10.50 -16.48
C VAL A 159 8.28 -10.85 -17.91
N THR A 160 9.21 -10.61 -18.84
CA THR A 160 9.05 -10.76 -20.30
C THR A 160 7.97 -9.88 -20.92
N THR A 161 7.58 -8.81 -20.21
CA THR A 161 6.55 -7.90 -20.70
C THR A 161 7.06 -7.02 -21.83
N SER A 162 6.22 -6.80 -22.83
CA SER A 162 6.33 -5.70 -23.78
C SER A 162 5.37 -4.55 -23.43
N SER A 163 4.54 -4.76 -22.43
CA SER A 163 3.46 -3.86 -22.03
C SER A 163 3.79 -3.09 -20.77
N THR A 164 3.09 -2.01 -20.55
CA THR A 164 3.10 -1.28 -19.28
C THR A 164 1.99 -1.80 -18.39
N VAL A 165 2.32 -2.14 -17.13
CA VAL A 165 1.35 -2.61 -16.14
C VAL A 165 1.26 -1.62 -15.00
N LYS A 166 0.05 -1.14 -14.70
CA LYS A 166 -0.25 -0.35 -13.50
C LYS A 166 -0.69 -1.26 -12.38
N TRP A 167 -0.06 -1.08 -11.22
CA TRP A 167 -0.32 -1.83 -10.01
C TRP A 167 -0.91 -0.93 -8.93
N VAL A 168 -1.94 -1.43 -8.25
CA VAL A 168 -2.55 -0.79 -7.10
C VAL A 168 -2.71 -1.81 -5.99
N GLY A 169 -2.29 -1.46 -4.78
CA GLY A 169 -2.48 -2.24 -3.56
C GLY A 169 -3.33 -1.48 -2.56
N ASN A 170 -4.40 -2.10 -2.06
CA ASN A 170 -5.09 -1.65 -0.85
C ASN A 170 -4.56 -2.48 0.30
N LEU A 171 -3.95 -1.84 1.28
CA LEU A 171 -3.35 -2.47 2.46
C LEU A 171 -4.04 -1.94 3.72
N GLU A 172 -4.55 -2.84 4.54
CA GLU A 172 -4.91 -2.59 5.93
C GLU A 172 -3.84 -3.19 6.84
N LEU A 173 -3.31 -2.40 7.74
CA LEU A 173 -2.28 -2.79 8.70
C LEU A 173 -2.78 -2.55 10.11
N THR A 174 -2.93 -3.60 10.90
CA THR A 174 -3.24 -3.51 12.33
C THR A 174 -1.96 -3.84 13.09
N VAL A 175 -1.52 -2.90 13.92
CA VAL A 175 -0.25 -3.00 14.66
C VAL A 175 -0.53 -3.07 16.14
N VAL A 176 0.23 -3.93 16.84
CA VAL A 176 0.34 -3.98 18.30
C VAL A 176 1.81 -3.92 18.66
N SER A 177 2.21 -2.96 19.50
CA SER A 177 3.60 -2.70 19.92
C SER A 177 3.75 -2.62 21.43
#